data_0a8d64b42177ae9adc1db876c1889267
#
_entry.id   0a8d64b42177ae9adc1db876c1889267
#
_cell.length_a   1.000
_cell.length_b   1.000
_cell.length_c   1.000
_cell.angle_alpha   90.00
_cell.angle_beta   90.00
_cell.angle_gamma   90.00
#
_symmetry.space_group_name_H-M   'P 1'
#
loop_
_entity.id
_entity.type
_entity.pdbx_description
1 polymer ?
#
loop_
_entity_poly.entity_id
_entity_poly.type
_entity_poly.pdbx_seq_one_letter_code
_entity_poly.pdbx_strand_id
1 'polypeptide(L)'
;MKAVVLVGGEGTRLRPLTYSTPKPLLPIVNQAFLERQLTWLAHHGVDEVVLSLGYLPDAFESHFPDGRFGDLTLRYAVEDHPLGTAGAIRFATRGIDERVVVCNGDVLTTLDLDALVAFHDDRGAEASIHLTQVEDPSAFGVVPTRDDGEVVAFVEKPPKGVAPTNWINAGTYVLEPSVLDRIPERLTVSIERETFPRMLEEPSRLYAMTSDAYWIDIGTPEKYLDAHRDVLQAVLGGPPAPGARELSPGVWVQGDLHIDADARIEAPALLGDGAVVGAGARIVGSVLGAGSVVSDGARLLRSVVHAGGRLDVDAEAIDSVVGEGATVGAGAIASDHTIMGAGAELAAGARASGARIRRAQPDQAQQDEKRPDEGHED
;
A
#
# COMPACT_ATOMS: atom_id res chain seq x y z
N MET A 1 6.33 -1.06 23.62
CA MET A 1 5.93 -2.26 22.83
C MET A 1 6.64 -2.24 21.49
N LYS A 2 7.12 -3.40 21.00
CA LYS A 2 7.86 -3.49 19.72
C LYS A 2 6.99 -4.05 18.60
N ALA A 3 7.22 -3.60 17.39
CA ALA A 3 6.55 -4.13 16.20
C ALA A 3 7.53 -4.54 15.11
N VAL A 4 7.11 -5.50 14.27
CA VAL A 4 7.76 -5.87 13.01
C VAL A 4 6.80 -5.54 11.88
N VAL A 5 7.26 -4.80 10.87
CA VAL A 5 6.49 -4.52 9.66
C VAL A 5 7.15 -5.23 8.49
N LEU A 6 6.39 -6.11 7.81
CA LEU A 6 6.86 -6.90 6.69
C LEU A 6 6.76 -6.08 5.40
N VAL A 7 7.87 -5.52 4.95
CA VAL A 7 7.95 -4.63 3.79
C VAL A 7 8.82 -5.16 2.64
N GLY A 8 9.18 -6.46 2.68
CA GLY A 8 10.09 -7.11 1.74
C GLY A 8 9.53 -7.42 0.34
N GLY A 9 8.24 -7.15 0.09
CA GLY A 9 7.57 -7.53 -1.17
C GLY A 9 7.87 -6.59 -2.35
N GLU A 10 8.04 -7.15 -3.55
CA GLU A 10 8.31 -6.39 -4.80
C GLU A 10 7.13 -5.55 -5.32
N GLY A 11 5.91 -5.78 -4.85
CA GLY A 11 4.71 -5.06 -5.30
C GLY A 11 4.41 -5.18 -6.79
N THR A 12 4.65 -6.36 -7.39
CA THR A 12 4.63 -6.59 -8.85
C THR A 12 3.33 -6.16 -9.54
N ARG A 13 2.18 -6.28 -8.86
CA ARG A 13 0.87 -5.89 -9.40
C ARG A 13 0.68 -4.39 -9.57
N LEU A 14 1.46 -3.57 -8.85
CA LEU A 14 1.48 -2.09 -8.97
C LEU A 14 2.58 -1.60 -9.91
N ARG A 15 3.34 -2.49 -10.55
CA ARG A 15 4.28 -2.07 -11.60
C ARG A 15 3.53 -1.32 -12.69
N PRO A 16 4.09 -0.22 -13.22
CA PRO A 16 5.48 0.21 -13.13
C PRO A 16 5.82 1.16 -11.96
N LEU A 17 4.91 1.55 -11.08
CA LEU A 17 5.21 2.43 -9.93
C LEU A 17 6.30 1.83 -9.03
N THR A 18 6.21 0.53 -8.79
CA THR A 18 7.11 -0.18 -7.86
C THR A 18 8.46 -0.57 -8.44
N TYR A 19 8.82 -0.12 -9.65
CA TYR A 19 10.19 -0.27 -10.15
C TYR A 19 11.18 0.69 -9.48
N SER A 20 10.72 1.88 -9.12
CA SER A 20 11.55 2.94 -8.52
C SER A 20 11.26 3.15 -7.03
N THR A 21 10.05 2.82 -6.58
CA THR A 21 9.58 3.11 -5.24
C THR A 21 8.99 1.86 -4.62
N PRO A 22 9.53 1.36 -3.48
CA PRO A 22 8.92 0.24 -2.76
C PRO A 22 7.45 0.49 -2.51
N LYS A 23 6.62 -0.56 -2.60
CA LYS A 23 5.16 -0.45 -2.39
C LYS A 23 4.80 0.27 -1.08
N PRO A 24 5.44 0.00 0.09
CA PRO A 24 5.13 0.71 1.34
C PRO A 24 5.49 2.20 1.32
N LEU A 25 6.34 2.66 0.42
CA LEU A 25 6.70 4.07 0.25
C LEU A 25 5.86 4.78 -0.83
N LEU A 26 4.98 4.07 -1.55
CA LEU A 26 4.04 4.73 -2.45
C LEU A 26 3.11 5.65 -1.65
N PRO A 27 2.83 6.87 -2.15
CA PRO A 27 1.96 7.80 -1.45
C PRO A 27 0.49 7.34 -1.49
N ILE A 28 -0.20 7.44 -0.36
CA ILE A 28 -1.65 7.45 -0.28
C ILE A 28 -2.03 8.86 0.18
N VAL A 29 -2.73 9.61 -0.66
CA VAL A 29 -3.13 11.00 -0.39
C VAL A 29 -1.93 11.82 0.11
N ASN A 30 -0.86 11.87 -0.71
CA ASN A 30 0.38 12.65 -0.50
C ASN A 30 1.18 12.33 0.78
N GLN A 31 0.94 11.19 1.39
CA GLN A 31 1.74 10.67 2.52
C GLN A 31 2.16 9.24 2.22
N ALA A 32 3.41 8.86 2.46
CA ALA A 32 3.86 7.49 2.26
C ALA A 32 2.97 6.51 3.05
N PHE A 33 2.59 5.39 2.41
CA PHE A 33 1.74 4.39 3.05
C PHE A 33 2.31 3.92 4.40
N LEU A 34 3.61 3.64 4.43
CA LEU A 34 4.31 3.21 5.65
C LEU A 34 4.21 4.24 6.77
N GLU A 35 4.30 5.55 6.46
CA GLU A 35 4.16 6.59 7.49
C GLU A 35 2.79 6.57 8.17
N ARG A 36 1.71 6.24 7.43
CA ARG A 36 0.37 6.06 8.01
C ARG A 36 0.34 4.89 8.97
N GLN A 37 0.97 3.79 8.60
CA GLN A 37 1.07 2.60 9.43
C GLN A 37 1.94 2.87 10.68
N LEU A 38 3.05 3.59 10.54
CA LEU A 38 3.89 4.00 11.66
C LEU A 38 3.14 4.96 12.61
N THR A 39 2.34 5.89 12.06
CA THR A 39 1.49 6.79 12.87
C THR A 39 0.48 5.99 13.69
N TRP A 40 -0.18 5.00 13.07
CA TRP A 40 -1.11 4.11 13.76
C TRP A 40 -0.41 3.29 14.87
N LEU A 41 0.75 2.70 14.60
CA LEU A 41 1.54 1.96 15.60
C LEU A 41 1.96 2.86 16.77
N ALA A 42 2.42 4.08 16.49
CA ALA A 42 2.80 5.06 17.53
C ALA A 42 1.61 5.43 18.44
N HIS A 43 0.42 5.59 17.85
CA HIS A 43 -0.81 5.90 18.59
C HIS A 43 -1.15 4.82 19.62
N HIS A 44 -0.81 3.56 19.35
CA HIS A 44 -1.01 2.42 20.23
C HIS A 44 0.22 2.07 21.09
N GLY A 45 1.13 3.05 21.31
CA GLY A 45 2.23 2.90 22.26
C GLY A 45 3.37 1.99 21.80
N VAL A 46 3.50 1.74 20.50
CA VAL A 46 4.72 1.17 19.93
C VAL A 46 5.83 2.22 19.97
N ASP A 47 7.03 1.86 20.39
CA ASP A 47 8.20 2.72 20.53
C ASP A 47 9.38 2.31 19.64
N GLU A 48 9.39 1.06 19.19
CA GLU A 48 10.39 0.54 18.26
C GLU A 48 9.70 -0.29 17.17
N VAL A 49 10.04 -0.03 15.90
CA VAL A 49 9.58 -0.79 14.75
C VAL A 49 10.78 -1.36 14.00
N VAL A 50 10.77 -2.68 13.77
CA VAL A 50 11.72 -3.34 12.89
C VAL A 50 11.07 -3.49 11.51
N LEU A 51 11.64 -2.83 10.51
CA LEU A 51 11.25 -2.98 9.11
C LEU A 51 11.98 -4.20 8.51
N SER A 52 11.24 -5.25 8.17
CA SER A 52 11.80 -6.43 7.49
C SER A 52 11.84 -6.18 5.99
N LEU A 53 13.04 -6.02 5.44
CA LEU A 53 13.30 -5.53 4.08
C LEU A 53 13.87 -6.65 3.21
N GLY A 54 13.40 -6.76 1.97
CA GLY A 54 13.95 -7.65 0.95
C GLY A 54 14.13 -6.96 -0.41
N TYR A 55 13.36 -5.91 -0.68
CA TYR A 55 13.36 -5.20 -1.96
C TYR A 55 13.65 -3.71 -1.77
N LEU A 56 14.63 -3.16 -2.51
CA LEU A 56 15.04 -1.75 -2.50
C LEU A 56 15.29 -1.19 -1.07
N PRO A 57 16.12 -1.82 -0.23
CA PRO A 57 16.32 -1.40 1.17
C PRO A 57 16.82 0.05 1.29
N ASP A 58 17.70 0.50 0.37
CA ASP A 58 18.27 1.86 0.37
C ASP A 58 17.20 2.96 0.27
N ALA A 59 16.04 2.64 -0.32
CA ALA A 59 14.92 3.59 -0.41
C ALA A 59 14.32 3.89 0.97
N PHE A 60 14.27 2.91 1.87
CA PHE A 60 13.78 3.11 3.23
C PHE A 60 14.79 3.89 4.08
N GLU A 61 16.08 3.60 3.97
CA GLU A 61 17.14 4.35 4.65
C GLU A 61 17.18 5.81 4.17
N SER A 62 16.97 6.03 2.87
CA SER A 62 16.88 7.38 2.30
C SER A 62 15.63 8.14 2.77
N HIS A 63 14.51 7.43 2.97
CA HIS A 63 13.25 8.02 3.42
C HIS A 63 13.27 8.35 4.92
N PHE A 64 13.95 7.53 5.74
CA PHE A 64 14.12 7.71 7.18
C PHE A 64 15.61 7.74 7.58
N PRO A 65 16.36 8.79 7.17
CA PRO A 65 17.82 8.79 7.29
C PRO A 65 18.35 8.74 8.73
N ASP A 66 17.54 9.21 9.68
CA ASP A 66 17.89 9.22 11.10
C ASP A 66 17.46 7.92 11.83
N GLY A 67 16.90 6.94 11.11
CA GLY A 67 16.33 5.73 11.71
C GLY A 67 15.20 6.04 12.69
N ARG A 68 14.39 7.08 12.41
CA ARG A 68 13.30 7.54 13.27
C ARG A 68 12.10 7.99 12.45
N PHE A 69 10.91 7.87 13.07
CA PHE A 69 9.69 8.50 12.60
C PHE A 69 8.96 9.10 13.82
N GLY A 70 9.04 10.42 13.99
CA GLY A 70 8.61 11.06 15.22
C GLY A 70 9.38 10.48 16.42
N ASP A 71 8.65 9.98 17.40
CA ASP A 71 9.26 9.33 18.60
C ASP A 71 9.59 7.85 18.39
N LEU A 72 9.13 7.23 17.28
CA LEU A 72 9.44 5.84 16.95
C LEU A 72 10.91 5.66 16.56
N THR A 73 11.56 4.64 17.11
CA THR A 73 12.85 4.16 16.63
C THR A 73 12.61 3.13 15.52
N LEU A 74 13.30 3.28 14.38
CA LEU A 74 13.23 2.36 13.26
C LEU A 74 14.53 1.55 13.19
N ARG A 75 14.40 0.23 13.10
CA ARG A 75 15.50 -0.69 12.79
C ARG A 75 15.24 -1.36 11.45
N TYR A 76 16.32 -1.66 10.74
CA TYR A 76 16.24 -2.31 9.43
C TYR A 76 16.78 -3.73 9.52
N ALA A 77 15.94 -4.71 9.18
CA ALA A 77 16.31 -6.11 9.04
C ALA A 77 16.32 -6.47 7.55
N VAL A 78 17.49 -6.38 6.92
CA VAL A 78 17.65 -6.62 5.47
C VAL A 78 17.96 -8.09 5.24
N GLU A 79 17.10 -8.77 4.49
CA GLU A 79 17.24 -10.19 4.14
C GLU A 79 18.21 -10.34 2.95
N ASP A 80 19.20 -11.23 3.07
CA ASP A 80 20.11 -11.58 1.97
C ASP A 80 19.39 -12.35 0.85
N HIS A 81 18.31 -13.04 1.19
CA HIS A 81 17.45 -13.80 0.28
C HIS A 81 16.04 -13.92 0.91
N PRO A 82 14.97 -14.12 0.11
CA PRO A 82 13.61 -14.21 0.64
C PRO A 82 13.45 -15.34 1.67
N LEU A 83 13.10 -14.97 2.91
CA LEU A 83 12.90 -15.91 4.02
C LEU A 83 11.43 -16.33 4.19
N GLY A 84 10.51 -15.81 3.41
CA GLY A 84 9.07 -16.00 3.64
C GLY A 84 8.58 -15.23 4.86
N THR A 85 7.27 -15.21 5.12
CA THR A 85 6.69 -14.37 6.17
C THR A 85 7.19 -14.74 7.57
N ALA A 86 7.20 -16.02 7.94
CA ALA A 86 7.71 -16.44 9.24
C ALA A 86 9.22 -16.30 9.37
N GLY A 87 9.99 -16.67 8.36
CA GLY A 87 11.45 -16.53 8.39
C GLY A 87 11.88 -15.06 8.50
N ALA A 88 11.18 -14.15 7.82
CA ALA A 88 11.33 -12.71 7.91
C ALA A 88 11.07 -12.19 9.33
N ILE A 89 9.97 -12.62 9.96
CA ILE A 89 9.65 -12.30 11.35
C ILE A 89 10.76 -12.79 12.28
N ARG A 90 11.17 -14.07 12.17
CA ARG A 90 12.25 -14.63 13.01
C ARG A 90 13.57 -13.87 12.85
N PHE A 91 13.89 -13.45 11.62
CA PHE A 91 15.10 -12.68 11.34
C PHE A 91 15.02 -11.27 11.94
N ALA A 92 13.90 -10.59 11.79
CA ALA A 92 13.67 -9.24 12.30
C ALA A 92 13.63 -9.16 13.83
N THR A 93 13.19 -10.24 14.50
CA THR A 93 13.05 -10.29 15.97
C THR A 93 14.31 -10.74 16.70
N ARG A 94 15.45 -10.88 16.03
CA ARG A 94 16.72 -11.22 16.70
C ARG A 94 17.08 -10.21 17.77
N GLY A 95 17.32 -10.74 18.99
CA GLY A 95 17.61 -9.94 20.18
C GLY A 95 16.37 -9.26 20.79
N ILE A 96 15.18 -9.69 20.43
CA ILE A 96 13.94 -9.31 21.09
C ILE A 96 13.40 -10.53 21.84
N ASP A 97 13.40 -10.42 23.17
CA ASP A 97 12.98 -11.50 24.10
C ASP A 97 11.59 -11.22 24.70
N GLU A 98 10.84 -10.32 24.10
CA GLU A 98 9.49 -9.95 24.51
C GLU A 98 8.50 -10.19 23.36
N ARG A 99 7.19 -10.16 23.66
CA ARG A 99 6.15 -10.22 22.63
C ARG A 99 6.32 -9.13 21.62
N VAL A 100 5.92 -9.42 20.39
CA VAL A 100 5.95 -8.46 19.28
C VAL A 100 4.60 -8.38 18.57
N VAL A 101 4.27 -7.18 18.11
CA VAL A 101 3.22 -6.99 17.10
C VAL A 101 3.86 -7.18 15.73
N VAL A 102 3.19 -7.91 14.86
CA VAL A 102 3.62 -8.08 13.46
C VAL A 102 2.54 -7.55 12.55
N CYS A 103 2.94 -6.74 11.57
CA CYS A 103 2.02 -6.17 10.57
C CYS A 103 2.52 -6.42 9.15
N ASN A 104 1.61 -6.80 8.26
CA ASN A 104 1.87 -6.73 6.83
C ASN A 104 2.04 -5.29 6.40
N GLY A 105 3.12 -4.96 5.68
CA GLY A 105 3.46 -3.61 5.24
C GLY A 105 2.67 -3.13 4.02
N ASP A 106 1.52 -3.75 3.74
CA ASP A 106 0.60 -3.38 2.65
C ASP A 106 -0.86 -3.27 3.09
N VAL A 107 -1.11 -3.29 4.40
CA VAL A 107 -2.44 -3.19 5.00
C VAL A 107 -2.64 -1.83 5.66
N LEU A 108 -3.72 -1.13 5.30
CA LEU A 108 -4.22 0.06 5.98
C LEU A 108 -5.42 -0.33 6.82
N THR A 109 -5.41 0.04 8.10
CA THR A 109 -6.47 -0.37 9.04
C THR A 109 -6.72 0.68 10.11
N THR A 110 -7.93 0.64 10.70
CA THR A 110 -8.31 1.35 11.92
C THR A 110 -8.46 0.39 13.11
N LEU A 111 -7.82 -0.77 13.05
CA LEU A 111 -7.83 -1.74 14.15
C LEU A 111 -7.42 -1.07 15.47
N ASP A 112 -8.20 -1.30 16.51
CA ASP A 112 -7.79 -1.03 17.89
C ASP A 112 -6.76 -2.11 18.32
N LEU A 113 -5.48 -1.74 18.24
CA LEU A 113 -4.38 -2.63 18.57
C LEU A 113 -4.35 -2.94 20.07
N ASP A 114 -4.76 -2.00 20.91
CA ASP A 114 -4.82 -2.21 22.36
C ASP A 114 -5.87 -3.28 22.70
N ALA A 115 -7.00 -3.28 21.98
CA ALA A 115 -8.02 -4.33 22.11
C ALA A 115 -7.50 -5.71 21.66
N LEU A 116 -6.69 -5.77 20.60
CA LEU A 116 -6.07 -7.05 20.17
C LEU A 116 -5.06 -7.56 21.20
N VAL A 117 -4.25 -6.67 21.80
CA VAL A 117 -3.30 -7.03 22.86
C VAL A 117 -4.03 -7.48 24.11
N ALA A 118 -5.10 -6.78 24.53
CA ALA A 118 -5.92 -7.18 25.67
C ALA A 118 -6.59 -8.56 25.45
N PHE A 119 -7.13 -8.79 24.24
CA PHE A 119 -7.67 -10.10 23.87
C PHE A 119 -6.62 -11.20 23.95
N HIS A 120 -5.40 -10.95 23.50
CA HIS A 120 -4.28 -11.87 23.59
C HIS A 120 -3.96 -12.25 25.04
N ASP A 121 -3.90 -11.25 25.93
CA ASP A 121 -3.64 -11.44 27.36
C ASP A 121 -4.77 -12.22 28.04
N ASP A 122 -6.02 -11.88 27.78
CA ASP A 122 -7.20 -12.54 28.37
C ASP A 122 -7.29 -14.04 28.02
N ARG A 123 -6.85 -14.40 26.81
CA ARG A 123 -6.78 -15.79 26.35
C ARG A 123 -5.51 -16.52 26.81
N GLY A 124 -4.54 -15.79 27.33
CA GLY A 124 -3.19 -16.30 27.58
C GLY A 124 -2.60 -16.90 26.31
N ALA A 125 -2.86 -16.27 25.17
CA ALA A 125 -2.49 -16.79 23.86
C ALA A 125 -0.97 -16.85 23.67
N GLU A 126 -0.48 -17.75 22.80
CA GLU A 126 0.89 -17.71 22.28
C GLU A 126 0.93 -16.89 20.99
N ALA A 127 -0.13 -16.97 20.18
CA ALA A 127 -0.34 -16.11 19.04
C ALA A 127 -1.80 -15.66 18.95
N SER A 128 -2.01 -14.39 18.57
CA SER A 128 -3.32 -13.85 18.23
C SER A 128 -3.30 -13.24 16.85
N ILE A 129 -4.33 -13.53 16.05
CA ILE A 129 -4.50 -13.08 14.68
C ILE A 129 -5.67 -12.10 14.62
N HIS A 130 -5.50 -10.94 14.00
CA HIS A 130 -6.64 -10.09 13.66
C HIS A 130 -7.33 -10.63 12.39
N LEU A 131 -8.66 -10.75 12.46
CA LEU A 131 -9.49 -11.14 11.33
C LEU A 131 -10.42 -10.01 10.92
N THR A 132 -10.56 -9.85 9.61
CA THR A 132 -11.53 -8.96 8.97
C THR A 132 -12.47 -9.77 8.07
N GLN A 133 -13.66 -9.23 7.79
CA GLN A 133 -14.62 -9.88 6.90
C GLN A 133 -14.55 -9.32 5.48
N VAL A 134 -14.60 -10.19 4.48
CA VAL A 134 -14.63 -9.82 3.06
C VAL A 134 -15.75 -10.54 2.32
N GLU A 135 -16.20 -9.99 1.20
CA GLU A 135 -17.24 -10.62 0.38
C GLU A 135 -16.74 -11.90 -0.31
N ASP A 136 -15.55 -11.86 -0.89
CA ASP A 136 -14.91 -13.01 -1.56
C ASP A 136 -13.56 -13.32 -0.89
N PRO A 137 -13.51 -14.37 -0.03
CA PRO A 137 -12.30 -14.73 0.70
C PRO A 137 -11.29 -15.56 -0.12
N SER A 138 -11.58 -15.88 -1.38
CA SER A 138 -10.78 -16.81 -2.19
C SER A 138 -9.33 -16.35 -2.46
N ALA A 139 -9.03 -15.06 -2.29
CA ALA A 139 -7.68 -14.51 -2.47
C ALA A 139 -6.84 -14.48 -1.19
N PHE A 140 -7.40 -14.89 -0.04
CA PHE A 140 -6.83 -14.69 1.29
C PHE A 140 -6.73 -15.99 2.09
N GLY A 141 -6.01 -15.95 3.20
CA GLY A 141 -6.03 -16.98 4.22
C GLY A 141 -7.31 -16.89 5.04
N VAL A 142 -8.14 -17.94 5.00
CA VAL A 142 -9.41 -18.02 5.72
C VAL A 142 -9.19 -18.71 7.06
N VAL A 143 -9.72 -18.13 8.14
CA VAL A 143 -9.46 -18.60 9.51
C VAL A 143 -10.78 -18.84 10.25
N PRO A 144 -11.33 -20.05 10.19
CA PRO A 144 -12.46 -20.42 11.02
C PRO A 144 -12.05 -20.51 12.50
N THR A 145 -12.93 -20.00 13.38
CA THR A 145 -12.73 -19.97 14.83
C THR A 145 -13.91 -20.60 15.56
N ARG A 146 -13.69 -20.97 16.82
CA ARG A 146 -14.77 -21.22 17.79
C ARG A 146 -15.32 -19.90 18.32
N ASP A 147 -16.39 -19.98 19.10
CA ASP A 147 -17.06 -18.80 19.70
C ASP A 147 -16.14 -18.01 20.65
N ASP A 148 -15.16 -18.66 21.27
CA ASP A 148 -14.18 -18.04 22.15
C ASP A 148 -12.97 -17.43 21.41
N GLY A 149 -12.92 -17.58 20.08
CA GLY A 149 -11.84 -17.11 19.22
C GLY A 149 -10.72 -18.13 19.01
N GLU A 150 -10.79 -19.35 19.56
CA GLU A 150 -9.79 -20.39 19.28
C GLU A 150 -9.82 -20.73 17.78
N VAL A 151 -8.64 -20.71 17.12
CA VAL A 151 -8.51 -21.02 15.70
C VAL A 151 -8.64 -22.52 15.48
N VAL A 152 -9.50 -22.92 14.54
CA VAL A 152 -9.78 -24.34 14.22
C VAL A 152 -9.02 -24.80 13.00
N ALA A 153 -8.79 -23.90 12.04
CA ALA A 153 -8.08 -24.20 10.81
C ALA A 153 -7.50 -22.91 10.20
N PHE A 154 -6.53 -23.08 9.33
CA PHE A 154 -6.00 -22.03 8.47
C PHE A 154 -6.05 -22.52 7.01
N VAL A 155 -6.88 -21.92 6.17
CA VAL A 155 -7.13 -22.36 4.80
C VAL A 155 -6.65 -21.29 3.84
N GLU A 156 -5.45 -21.47 3.30
CA GLU A 156 -4.82 -20.49 2.42
C GLU A 156 -5.43 -20.54 1.00
N LYS A 157 -6.03 -19.44 0.58
CA LYS A 157 -6.61 -19.22 -0.76
C LYS A 157 -7.52 -20.35 -1.25
N PRO A 158 -8.64 -20.61 -0.54
CA PRO A 158 -9.57 -21.64 -0.94
C PRO A 158 -10.17 -21.33 -2.33
N PRO A 159 -10.60 -22.33 -3.09
CA PRO A 159 -11.36 -22.10 -4.30
C PRO A 159 -12.60 -21.26 -4.03
N LYS A 160 -13.03 -20.46 -5.03
CA LYS A 160 -14.19 -19.60 -4.91
C LYS A 160 -15.46 -20.39 -4.54
N GLY A 161 -16.19 -19.92 -3.53
CA GLY A 161 -17.42 -20.54 -3.04
C GLY A 161 -17.23 -21.77 -2.15
N VAL A 162 -15.98 -22.13 -1.76
CA VAL A 162 -15.66 -23.30 -0.91
C VAL A 162 -15.13 -22.89 0.46
N ALA A 163 -14.93 -21.59 0.69
CA ALA A 163 -14.44 -21.08 1.98
C ALA A 163 -15.39 -21.42 3.13
N PRO A 164 -14.89 -21.91 4.28
CA PRO A 164 -15.72 -22.24 5.43
C PRO A 164 -16.31 -21.02 6.14
N THR A 165 -15.72 -19.84 5.93
CA THR A 165 -16.14 -18.55 6.51
C THR A 165 -15.63 -17.42 5.62
N ASN A 166 -16.17 -16.21 5.83
CA ASN A 166 -15.69 -14.98 5.18
C ASN A 166 -14.68 -14.20 6.04
N TRP A 167 -14.31 -14.73 7.23
CA TRP A 167 -13.27 -14.15 8.06
C TRP A 167 -11.91 -14.56 7.56
N ILE A 168 -11.12 -13.54 7.22
CA ILE A 168 -9.78 -13.71 6.65
C ILE A 168 -8.71 -13.17 7.58
N ASN A 169 -7.51 -13.69 7.45
CA ASN A 169 -6.31 -13.14 8.06
C ASN A 169 -6.07 -11.71 7.57
N ALA A 170 -6.17 -10.76 8.47
CA ALA A 170 -5.99 -9.33 8.20
C ALA A 170 -4.52 -8.88 8.20
N GLY A 171 -3.56 -9.78 8.47
CA GLY A 171 -2.14 -9.49 8.43
C GLY A 171 -1.61 -8.68 9.62
N THR A 172 -2.31 -8.72 10.76
CA THR A 172 -1.82 -8.16 12.03
C THR A 172 -1.85 -9.26 13.09
N TYR A 173 -0.73 -9.43 13.81
CA TYR A 173 -0.55 -10.49 14.80
C TYR A 173 0.06 -9.95 16.09
N VAL A 174 -0.22 -10.63 17.21
CA VAL A 174 0.53 -10.55 18.47
C VAL A 174 1.18 -11.91 18.68
N LEU A 175 2.51 -11.95 18.78
CA LEU A 175 3.28 -13.19 18.89
C LEU A 175 4.15 -13.17 20.14
N GLU A 176 4.05 -14.23 20.95
CA GLU A 176 4.94 -14.49 22.07
C GLU A 176 6.29 -15.06 21.58
N PRO A 177 7.39 -14.92 22.35
CA PRO A 177 8.69 -15.50 22.02
C PRO A 177 8.64 -17.01 21.73
N SER A 178 7.77 -17.75 22.39
CA SER A 178 7.59 -19.19 22.17
C SER A 178 7.17 -19.55 20.75
N VAL A 179 6.44 -18.67 20.05
CA VAL A 179 6.09 -18.84 18.65
C VAL A 179 7.30 -18.61 17.75
N LEU A 180 8.09 -17.56 18.07
CA LEU A 180 9.29 -17.23 17.32
C LEU A 180 10.31 -18.38 17.37
N ASP A 181 10.44 -19.05 18.51
CA ASP A 181 11.35 -20.17 18.70
C ASP A 181 10.96 -21.44 17.91
N ARG A 182 9.69 -21.55 17.49
CA ARG A 182 9.21 -22.64 16.60
C ARG A 182 9.63 -22.43 15.14
N ILE A 183 10.03 -21.20 14.76
CA ILE A 183 10.40 -20.86 13.39
C ILE A 183 11.88 -21.16 13.15
N PRO A 184 12.23 -22.06 12.22
CA PRO A 184 13.61 -22.37 11.91
C PRO A 184 14.36 -21.13 11.41
N GLU A 185 15.59 -20.96 11.90
CA GLU A 185 16.44 -19.86 11.44
C GLU A 185 16.95 -20.08 10.01
N ARG A 186 17.02 -18.99 9.24
CA ARG A 186 17.60 -18.94 7.88
C ARG A 186 16.93 -19.85 6.85
N LEU A 187 15.71 -20.30 7.11
CA LEU A 187 14.92 -21.03 6.15
C LEU A 187 13.78 -20.17 5.63
N THR A 188 13.37 -20.44 4.39
CA THR A 188 12.15 -19.84 3.82
C THR A 188 10.94 -20.53 4.43
N VAL A 189 10.19 -19.84 5.29
CA VAL A 189 9.02 -20.37 6.00
C VAL A 189 7.87 -19.37 5.91
N SER A 190 6.67 -19.85 5.58
CA SER A 190 5.44 -19.06 5.63
C SER A 190 4.77 -19.19 7.00
N ILE A 191 4.35 -18.06 7.58
CA ILE A 191 3.61 -18.07 8.84
C ILE A 191 2.22 -18.69 8.63
N GLU A 192 1.60 -18.43 7.49
CA GLU A 192 0.23 -18.84 7.15
C GLU A 192 0.14 -20.30 6.71
N ARG A 193 1.16 -20.79 6.01
CA ARG A 193 1.15 -22.14 5.40
C ARG A 193 1.85 -23.19 6.26
N GLU A 194 2.72 -22.77 7.16
CA GLU A 194 3.58 -23.68 7.91
C GLU A 194 3.47 -23.44 9.42
N THR A 195 3.75 -22.22 9.90
CA THR A 195 3.84 -21.95 11.35
C THR A 195 2.48 -22.07 12.04
N PHE A 196 1.46 -21.35 11.57
CA PHE A 196 0.11 -21.44 12.16
C PHE A 196 -0.53 -22.84 12.01
N PRO A 197 -0.48 -23.51 10.85
CA PRO A 197 -0.95 -24.89 10.75
C PRO A 197 -0.24 -25.86 11.69
N ARG A 198 1.09 -25.77 11.87
CA ARG A 198 1.82 -26.57 12.84
C ARG A 198 1.38 -26.29 14.28
N MET A 199 1.10 -25.04 14.63
CA MET A 199 0.57 -24.70 15.94
C MET A 199 -0.79 -25.36 16.23
N LEU A 200 -1.61 -25.63 15.21
CA LEU A 200 -2.88 -26.36 15.36
C LEU A 200 -2.70 -27.86 15.57
N GLU A 201 -1.56 -28.43 15.15
CA GLU A 201 -1.24 -29.86 15.35
C GLU A 201 -0.60 -30.14 16.71
N GLU A 202 -0.09 -29.10 17.38
CA GLU A 202 0.60 -29.18 18.67
C GLU A 202 -0.30 -28.55 19.79
N PRO A 203 -0.10 -28.90 21.05
CA PRO A 203 -0.73 -28.17 22.15
C PRO A 203 -0.24 -26.71 22.15
N SER A 204 -0.98 -25.82 21.54
CA SER A 204 -0.66 -24.39 21.48
C SER A 204 -1.93 -23.55 21.63
N ARG A 205 -1.75 -22.29 21.97
CA ARG A 205 -2.85 -21.33 22.18
C ARG A 205 -2.86 -20.31 21.05
N LEU A 206 -3.42 -20.74 19.90
CA LEU A 206 -3.63 -19.88 18.75
C LEU A 206 -5.07 -19.37 18.73
N TYR A 207 -5.24 -18.06 18.87
CA TYR A 207 -6.53 -17.39 18.89
C TYR A 207 -6.64 -16.36 17.79
N ALA A 208 -7.85 -15.95 17.45
CA ALA A 208 -8.10 -14.89 16.51
C ALA A 208 -9.23 -13.97 17.01
N MET A 209 -9.01 -12.68 16.86
CA MET A 209 -9.98 -11.63 17.17
C MET A 209 -10.60 -11.09 15.90
N THR A 210 -11.92 -11.12 15.81
CA THR A 210 -12.68 -10.49 14.72
C THR A 210 -12.98 -9.04 15.03
N SER A 211 -12.95 -8.17 14.02
CA SER A 211 -13.41 -6.78 14.18
C SER A 211 -14.01 -6.24 12.88
N ASP A 212 -14.84 -5.19 13.02
CA ASP A 212 -15.41 -4.41 11.91
C ASP A 212 -14.53 -3.18 11.57
N ALA A 213 -13.28 -3.15 12.04
CA ALA A 213 -12.34 -2.11 11.72
C ALA A 213 -12.14 -1.98 10.20
N TYR A 214 -12.01 -0.75 9.72
CA TYR A 214 -11.62 -0.56 8.33
C TYR A 214 -10.34 -1.32 8.01
N TRP A 215 -10.32 -1.97 6.85
CA TRP A 215 -9.19 -2.75 6.39
C TRP A 215 -9.14 -2.74 4.86
N ILE A 216 -7.95 -2.47 4.31
CA ILE A 216 -7.67 -2.62 2.88
C ILE A 216 -6.22 -3.03 2.66
N ASP A 217 -5.99 -4.01 1.78
CA ASP A 217 -4.66 -4.32 1.23
C ASP A 217 -4.46 -3.55 -0.08
N ILE A 218 -3.41 -2.77 -0.22
CA ILE A 218 -3.13 -2.01 -1.44
C ILE A 218 -2.46 -2.88 -2.53
N GLY A 219 -2.97 -4.09 -2.71
CA GLY A 219 -2.36 -5.11 -3.57
C GLY A 219 -2.57 -4.92 -5.08
N THR A 220 -3.57 -4.17 -5.51
CA THR A 220 -3.93 -3.96 -6.92
C THR A 220 -4.16 -2.49 -7.23
N PRO A 221 -4.17 -2.07 -8.51
CA PRO A 221 -4.47 -0.69 -8.89
C PRO A 221 -5.83 -0.19 -8.40
N GLU A 222 -6.85 -1.04 -8.47
CA GLU A 222 -8.19 -0.70 -7.98
C GLU A 222 -8.14 -0.38 -6.48
N LYS A 223 -7.55 -1.29 -5.69
CA LYS A 223 -7.44 -1.11 -4.23
C LYS A 223 -6.53 0.05 -3.85
N TYR A 224 -5.52 0.34 -4.67
CA TYR A 224 -4.68 1.52 -4.47
C TYR A 224 -5.51 2.81 -4.64
N LEU A 225 -6.33 2.92 -5.69
CA LEU A 225 -7.24 4.04 -5.91
C LEU A 225 -8.35 4.10 -4.85
N ASP A 226 -8.89 2.94 -4.44
CA ASP A 226 -9.87 2.84 -3.36
C ASP A 226 -9.30 3.37 -2.04
N ALA A 227 -8.06 3.00 -1.68
CA ALA A 227 -7.41 3.51 -0.48
C ALA A 227 -7.27 5.05 -0.49
N HIS A 228 -6.96 5.65 -1.65
CA HIS A 228 -6.95 7.11 -1.79
C HIS A 228 -8.34 7.73 -1.55
N ARG A 229 -9.37 7.15 -2.15
CA ARG A 229 -10.76 7.62 -1.98
C ARG A 229 -11.20 7.51 -0.53
N ASP A 230 -10.95 6.38 0.11
CA ASP A 230 -11.39 6.11 1.48
C ASP A 230 -10.70 7.04 2.48
N VAL A 231 -9.40 7.32 2.29
CA VAL A 231 -8.66 8.29 3.11
C VAL A 231 -9.18 9.72 2.87
N LEU A 232 -9.49 10.12 1.63
CA LEU A 232 -10.12 11.41 1.34
C LEU A 232 -11.51 11.55 1.99
N GLN A 233 -12.23 10.45 2.18
CA GLN A 233 -13.52 10.36 2.88
C GLN A 233 -13.36 10.25 4.41
N ALA A 234 -12.16 10.50 4.92
CA ALA A 234 -11.83 10.52 6.34
C ALA A 234 -12.03 9.17 7.08
N VAL A 235 -11.91 8.04 6.38
CA VAL A 235 -12.04 6.70 7.02
C VAL A 235 -11.01 6.48 8.15
N LEU A 236 -9.85 7.13 8.07
CA LEU A 236 -8.82 7.09 9.13
C LEU A 236 -9.01 8.16 10.21
N GLY A 237 -10.03 9.03 10.08
CA GLY A 237 -10.22 10.19 10.92
C GLY A 237 -9.25 11.34 10.62
N GLY A 238 -9.64 12.57 10.99
CA GLY A 238 -8.81 13.76 10.83
C GLY A 238 -8.57 14.21 9.39
N PRO A 239 -7.60 15.13 9.19
CA PRO A 239 -7.19 15.59 7.86
C PRO A 239 -6.60 14.45 7.03
N PRO A 240 -6.83 14.42 5.70
CA PRO A 240 -6.41 13.32 4.84
C PRO A 240 -4.89 13.21 4.65
N ALA A 241 -4.13 14.27 4.94
CA ALA A 241 -2.67 14.29 4.88
C ALA A 241 -2.10 15.33 5.87
N PRO A 242 -0.81 15.16 6.28
CA PRO A 242 -0.15 16.16 7.13
C PRO A 242 -0.14 17.54 6.47
N GLY A 243 -0.45 18.58 7.28
CA GLY A 243 -0.49 19.96 6.81
C GLY A 243 -1.64 20.30 5.85
N ALA A 244 -2.53 19.36 5.56
CA ALA A 244 -3.70 19.62 4.74
C ALA A 244 -4.68 20.53 5.50
N ARG A 245 -5.20 21.56 4.82
CA ARG A 245 -6.28 22.43 5.28
C ARG A 245 -7.48 22.32 4.35
N GLU A 246 -8.67 22.40 4.89
CA GLU A 246 -9.89 22.36 4.09
C GLU A 246 -10.12 23.69 3.38
N LEU A 247 -10.25 23.65 2.05
CA LEU A 247 -10.54 24.81 1.21
C LEU A 247 -12.07 25.03 1.09
N SER A 248 -12.80 23.95 0.91
CA SER A 248 -14.25 23.86 0.92
C SER A 248 -14.66 22.44 1.35
N PRO A 249 -15.92 22.16 1.72
CA PRO A 249 -16.32 20.86 2.24
C PRO A 249 -15.81 19.69 1.39
N GLY A 250 -14.90 18.86 1.97
CA GLY A 250 -14.27 17.72 1.34
C GLY A 250 -13.20 18.03 0.28
N VAL A 251 -12.83 19.29 0.07
CA VAL A 251 -11.71 19.71 -0.78
C VAL A 251 -10.58 20.22 0.09
N TRP A 252 -9.44 19.54 0.02
CA TRP A 252 -8.26 19.79 0.84
C TRP A 252 -7.11 20.33 0.01
N VAL A 253 -6.27 21.14 0.63
CA VAL A 253 -5.07 21.71 0.00
C VAL A 253 -3.89 21.65 0.94
N GLN A 254 -2.69 21.47 0.40
CA GLN A 254 -1.42 21.56 1.11
C GLN A 254 -0.60 22.71 0.52
N GLY A 255 0.08 23.45 1.39
CA GLY A 255 0.97 24.55 0.97
C GLY A 255 0.30 25.62 0.10
N ASP A 256 1.11 26.20 -0.80
CA ASP A 256 0.69 27.21 -1.75
C ASP A 256 0.47 26.58 -3.14
N LEU A 257 -0.62 26.97 -3.80
CA LEU A 257 -1.01 26.39 -5.10
C LEU A 257 -1.70 27.45 -5.96
N HIS A 258 -1.79 27.18 -7.27
CA HIS A 258 -2.48 28.04 -8.21
C HIS A 258 -3.71 27.34 -8.77
N ILE A 259 -4.90 27.93 -8.59
CA ILE A 259 -6.16 27.46 -9.16
C ILE A 259 -6.73 28.59 -10.00
N ASP A 260 -6.94 28.33 -11.30
CA ASP A 260 -7.62 29.29 -12.18
C ASP A 260 -9.09 29.48 -11.74
N ALA A 261 -9.63 30.68 -11.94
CA ALA A 261 -10.99 31.03 -11.53
C ALA A 261 -12.08 30.20 -12.22
N ASP A 262 -11.81 29.70 -13.44
CA ASP A 262 -12.74 28.87 -14.21
C ASP A 262 -12.56 27.36 -13.93
N ALA A 263 -11.58 26.98 -13.12
CA ALA A 263 -11.38 25.58 -12.72
C ALA A 263 -12.52 25.08 -11.83
N ARG A 264 -12.83 23.78 -11.95
CA ARG A 264 -13.86 23.11 -11.15
C ARG A 264 -13.27 21.97 -10.34
N ILE A 265 -13.34 22.10 -9.02
CA ILE A 265 -12.86 21.07 -8.09
C ILE A 265 -14.06 20.57 -7.29
N GLU A 266 -14.33 19.28 -7.39
CA GLU A 266 -15.44 18.61 -6.71
C GLU A 266 -14.91 17.59 -5.68
N ALA A 267 -15.49 17.64 -4.50
CA ALA A 267 -15.13 16.71 -3.41
C ALA A 267 -15.42 15.22 -3.77
N PRO A 268 -14.69 14.29 -3.12
CA PRO A 268 -13.54 14.50 -2.26
C PRO A 268 -12.28 14.78 -3.09
N ALA A 269 -11.43 15.72 -2.69
CA ALA A 269 -10.19 16.01 -3.42
C ALA A 269 -9.08 16.52 -2.48
N LEU A 270 -7.81 16.24 -2.84
CA LEU A 270 -6.66 16.89 -2.23
C LEU A 270 -5.71 17.40 -3.31
N LEU A 271 -5.28 18.67 -3.17
CA LEU A 271 -4.30 19.31 -4.03
C LEU A 271 -3.03 19.57 -3.22
N GLY A 272 -1.90 19.05 -3.71
CA GLY A 272 -0.60 19.15 -3.08
C GLY A 272 0.05 20.52 -3.25
N ASP A 273 1.08 20.78 -2.44
CA ASP A 273 1.86 22.02 -2.47
C ASP A 273 2.44 22.29 -3.87
N GLY A 274 2.40 23.54 -4.33
CA GLY A 274 2.88 23.93 -5.65
C GLY A 274 2.05 23.41 -6.82
N ALA A 275 0.89 22.79 -6.58
CA ALA A 275 0.04 22.30 -7.67
C ALA A 275 -0.55 23.46 -8.51
N VAL A 276 -0.69 23.24 -9.81
CA VAL A 276 -1.26 24.19 -10.76
C VAL A 276 -2.48 23.58 -11.43
N VAL A 277 -3.61 24.32 -11.39
CA VAL A 277 -4.87 23.92 -12.03
C VAL A 277 -5.28 25.03 -13.00
N GLY A 278 -5.28 24.73 -14.29
CA GLY A 278 -5.55 25.64 -15.39
C GLY A 278 -7.01 25.95 -15.64
N ALA A 279 -7.27 26.86 -16.57
CA ALA A 279 -8.61 27.35 -16.90
C ALA A 279 -9.51 26.21 -17.42
N GLY A 280 -10.75 26.15 -16.91
CA GLY A 280 -11.71 25.12 -17.34
C GLY A 280 -11.34 23.69 -16.95
N ALA A 281 -10.23 23.46 -16.24
CA ALA A 281 -9.85 22.13 -15.76
C ALA A 281 -10.87 21.59 -14.77
N ARG A 282 -11.08 20.26 -14.76
CA ARG A 282 -12.03 19.60 -13.86
C ARG A 282 -11.37 18.50 -13.06
N ILE A 283 -11.47 18.58 -11.73
CA ILE A 283 -10.93 17.61 -10.77
C ILE A 283 -12.06 17.07 -9.92
N VAL A 284 -12.25 15.74 -9.90
CA VAL A 284 -13.33 15.07 -9.15
C VAL A 284 -12.79 13.81 -8.50
N GLY A 285 -12.99 13.64 -7.19
CA GLY A 285 -12.65 12.41 -6.48
C GLY A 285 -11.16 12.05 -6.56
N SER A 286 -10.25 13.04 -6.57
CA SER A 286 -8.89 12.86 -7.05
C SER A 286 -7.83 13.48 -6.13
N VAL A 287 -6.57 13.03 -6.31
CA VAL A 287 -5.41 13.55 -5.58
C VAL A 287 -4.38 14.11 -6.55
N LEU A 288 -3.93 15.32 -6.28
CA LEU A 288 -2.77 15.95 -6.90
C LEU A 288 -1.57 15.94 -5.94
N GLY A 289 -0.45 15.39 -6.38
CA GLY A 289 0.84 15.46 -5.69
C GLY A 289 1.47 16.84 -5.75
N ALA A 290 2.52 17.05 -4.96
CA ALA A 290 3.26 18.30 -4.95
C ALA A 290 3.81 18.66 -6.35
N GLY A 291 3.71 19.93 -6.75
CA GLY A 291 4.21 20.44 -8.04
C GLY A 291 3.54 19.83 -9.26
N SER A 292 2.43 19.13 -9.12
CA SER A 292 1.70 18.56 -10.27
C SER A 292 0.94 19.63 -11.05
N VAL A 293 0.65 19.35 -12.33
CA VAL A 293 0.00 20.30 -13.24
C VAL A 293 -1.19 19.65 -13.93
N VAL A 294 -2.36 20.26 -13.81
CA VAL A 294 -3.56 19.96 -14.62
C VAL A 294 -3.81 21.17 -15.48
N SER A 295 -3.46 21.08 -16.77
CA SER A 295 -3.52 22.20 -17.72
C SER A 295 -4.96 22.54 -18.10
N ASP A 296 -5.11 23.60 -18.95
CA ASP A 296 -6.40 24.11 -19.39
C ASP A 296 -7.26 23.01 -20.02
N GLY A 297 -8.53 22.95 -19.64
CA GLY A 297 -9.51 21.99 -20.14
C GLY A 297 -9.28 20.54 -19.70
N ALA A 298 -8.16 20.21 -19.07
CA ALA A 298 -7.83 18.85 -18.68
C ALA A 298 -8.78 18.31 -17.58
N ARG A 299 -8.97 16.98 -17.57
CA ARG A 299 -9.91 16.31 -16.66
C ARG A 299 -9.24 15.23 -15.83
N LEU A 300 -9.33 15.33 -14.52
CA LEU A 300 -8.82 14.37 -13.56
C LEU A 300 -10.00 13.81 -12.76
N LEU A 301 -10.38 12.56 -13.01
CA LEU A 301 -11.58 11.95 -12.45
C LEU A 301 -11.20 10.64 -11.71
N ARG A 302 -11.46 10.58 -10.41
CA ARG A 302 -11.18 9.42 -9.54
C ARG A 302 -9.76 8.87 -9.72
N SER A 303 -8.80 9.79 -9.88
CA SER A 303 -7.44 9.48 -10.31
C SER A 303 -6.43 10.11 -9.38
N VAL A 304 -5.21 9.63 -9.44
CA VAL A 304 -4.09 10.10 -8.64
C VAL A 304 -2.96 10.56 -9.55
N VAL A 305 -2.47 11.77 -9.31
CA VAL A 305 -1.26 12.30 -9.93
C VAL A 305 -0.20 12.44 -8.84
N HIS A 306 0.90 11.71 -8.97
CA HIS A 306 2.03 11.82 -8.05
C HIS A 306 2.79 13.13 -8.25
N ALA A 307 3.76 13.41 -7.38
CA ALA A 307 4.55 14.64 -7.43
C ALA A 307 5.11 14.93 -8.81
N GLY A 308 5.00 16.18 -9.27
CA GLY A 308 5.48 16.63 -10.57
C GLY A 308 4.78 16.03 -11.80
N GLY A 309 3.78 15.16 -11.60
CA GLY A 309 3.01 14.58 -12.70
C GLY A 309 2.15 15.63 -13.42
N ARG A 310 1.86 15.42 -14.72
CA ARG A 310 1.21 16.42 -15.57
C ARG A 310 0.10 15.83 -16.41
N LEU A 311 -1.00 16.59 -16.55
CA LEU A 311 -2.00 16.45 -17.60
C LEU A 311 -1.90 17.71 -18.46
N ASP A 312 -1.52 17.54 -19.73
CA ASP A 312 -1.45 18.66 -20.69
C ASP A 312 -2.86 19.10 -21.12
N VAL A 313 -2.93 20.12 -22.00
CA VAL A 313 -4.19 20.72 -22.45
C VAL A 313 -5.17 19.67 -22.95
N ASP A 314 -6.43 19.70 -22.48
CA ASP A 314 -7.50 18.77 -22.83
C ASP A 314 -7.20 17.28 -22.57
N ALA A 315 -6.15 16.95 -21.81
CA ALA A 315 -5.83 15.57 -21.43
C ALA A 315 -6.81 15.04 -20.36
N GLU A 316 -7.02 13.73 -20.37
CA GLU A 316 -7.90 13.08 -19.39
C GLU A 316 -7.17 11.94 -18.64
N ALA A 317 -7.35 11.89 -17.33
CA ALA A 317 -7.05 10.70 -16.52
C ALA A 317 -8.31 10.30 -15.74
N ILE A 318 -8.78 9.07 -15.98
CA ILE A 318 -10.01 8.53 -15.41
C ILE A 318 -9.69 7.19 -14.77
N ASP A 319 -10.00 7.03 -13.46
CA ASP A 319 -9.69 5.82 -12.69
C ASP A 319 -8.24 5.34 -12.92
N SER A 320 -7.26 6.26 -12.88
CA SER A 320 -5.90 6.01 -13.32
C SER A 320 -4.86 6.62 -12.36
N VAL A 321 -3.62 6.14 -12.46
CA VAL A 321 -2.48 6.65 -11.69
C VAL A 321 -1.42 7.21 -12.63
N VAL A 322 -1.13 8.50 -12.50
CA VAL A 322 -0.04 9.19 -13.19
C VAL A 322 1.13 9.28 -12.23
N GLY A 323 2.18 8.52 -12.47
CA GLY A 323 3.36 8.42 -11.59
C GLY A 323 4.15 9.72 -11.51
N GLU A 324 5.18 9.71 -10.66
CA GLU A 324 6.05 10.87 -10.41
C GLU A 324 6.66 11.39 -11.71
N GLY A 325 6.47 12.69 -11.99
CA GLY A 325 6.97 13.35 -13.20
C GLY A 325 6.46 12.78 -14.53
N ALA A 326 5.43 11.91 -14.51
CA ALA A 326 4.84 11.36 -15.73
C ALA A 326 3.92 12.38 -16.41
N THR A 327 3.74 12.26 -17.74
CA THR A 327 2.96 13.22 -18.52
C THR A 327 1.89 12.51 -19.35
N VAL A 328 0.64 12.93 -19.18
CA VAL A 328 -0.46 12.64 -20.11
C VAL A 328 -0.51 13.77 -21.12
N GLY A 329 -0.06 13.51 -22.36
CA GLY A 329 0.10 14.53 -23.42
C GLY A 329 -1.24 15.13 -23.85
N ALA A 330 -1.18 16.28 -24.55
CA ALA A 330 -2.35 17.06 -24.93
C ALA A 330 -3.41 16.21 -25.64
N GLY A 331 -4.68 16.25 -25.16
CA GLY A 331 -5.80 15.48 -25.69
C GLY A 331 -5.67 13.97 -25.52
N ALA A 332 -4.66 13.46 -24.81
CA ALA A 332 -4.52 12.03 -24.53
C ALA A 332 -5.46 11.58 -23.40
N ILE A 333 -5.82 10.29 -23.37
CA ILE A 333 -6.73 9.71 -22.39
C ILE A 333 -6.10 8.48 -21.76
N ALA A 334 -5.89 8.53 -20.44
CA ALA A 334 -5.57 7.37 -19.60
C ALA A 334 -6.81 6.96 -18.80
N SER A 335 -7.23 5.69 -18.90
CA SER A 335 -8.47 5.21 -18.27
C SER A 335 -8.33 3.79 -17.75
N ASP A 336 -9.37 3.33 -17.03
CA ASP A 336 -9.58 1.94 -16.66
C ASP A 336 -8.36 1.32 -15.94
N HIS A 337 -7.95 1.93 -14.82
CA HIS A 337 -6.81 1.50 -14.01
C HIS A 337 -5.46 1.50 -14.78
N THR A 338 -5.32 2.41 -15.74
CA THR A 338 -4.02 2.67 -16.36
C THR A 338 -3.05 3.19 -15.32
N ILE A 339 -1.85 2.60 -15.27
CA ILE A 339 -0.75 3.06 -14.42
C ILE A 339 0.41 3.53 -15.29
N MET A 340 0.83 4.76 -15.07
CA MET A 340 2.04 5.35 -15.63
C MET A 340 3.14 5.35 -14.58
N GLY A 341 4.30 4.80 -14.89
CA GLY A 341 5.48 4.82 -14.02
C GLY A 341 6.14 6.19 -13.96
N ALA A 342 7.15 6.33 -13.10
CA ALA A 342 7.90 7.57 -12.97
C ALA A 342 8.49 8.02 -14.31
N GLY A 343 8.25 9.29 -14.68
CA GLY A 343 8.71 9.89 -15.92
C GLY A 343 8.18 9.25 -17.21
N ALA A 344 7.11 8.45 -17.13
CA ALA A 344 6.46 7.89 -18.32
C ALA A 344 5.67 8.96 -19.08
N GLU A 345 5.50 8.76 -20.37
CA GLU A 345 4.76 9.66 -21.24
C GLU A 345 3.67 8.89 -22.03
N LEU A 346 2.46 9.40 -22.01
CA LEU A 346 1.41 9.04 -22.95
C LEU A 346 1.33 10.13 -24.01
N ALA A 347 1.69 9.80 -25.25
CA ALA A 347 1.80 10.76 -26.33
C ALA A 347 0.51 11.55 -26.59
N ALA A 348 0.61 12.76 -27.10
CA ALA A 348 -0.53 13.62 -27.41
C ALA A 348 -1.56 12.89 -28.30
N GLY A 349 -2.85 12.99 -27.93
CA GLY A 349 -3.98 12.34 -28.61
C GLY A 349 -4.06 10.81 -28.42
N ALA A 350 -3.10 10.18 -27.77
CA ALA A 350 -3.09 8.74 -27.54
C ALA A 350 -4.15 8.33 -26.51
N ARG A 351 -4.60 7.06 -26.59
CA ARG A 351 -5.53 6.47 -25.63
C ARG A 351 -4.93 5.21 -25.00
N ALA A 352 -5.03 5.11 -23.68
CA ALA A 352 -4.58 3.95 -22.91
C ALA A 352 -5.70 3.52 -21.96
N SER A 353 -6.07 2.24 -21.97
CA SER A 353 -7.08 1.64 -21.10
C SER A 353 -6.50 0.39 -20.46
N GLY A 354 -6.49 0.30 -19.13
CA GLY A 354 -5.92 -0.82 -18.38
C GLY A 354 -4.40 -1.00 -18.55
N ALA A 355 -3.71 0.00 -19.09
CA ALA A 355 -2.34 -0.11 -19.54
C ALA A 355 -1.31 0.06 -18.40
N ARG A 356 -0.08 -0.43 -18.64
CA ARG A 356 1.09 -0.29 -17.78
C ARG A 356 2.17 0.43 -18.58
N ILE A 357 2.27 1.77 -18.43
CA ILE A 357 3.13 2.62 -19.24
C ILE A 357 4.43 2.90 -18.49
N ARG A 358 5.56 2.55 -19.08
CA ARG A 358 6.89 2.80 -18.55
C ARG A 358 7.55 3.97 -19.25
N ARG A 359 8.51 4.59 -18.61
CA ARG A 359 9.42 5.51 -19.28
C ARG A 359 10.18 4.76 -20.38
N ALA A 360 10.22 5.31 -21.59
CA ALA A 360 11.02 4.75 -22.67
C ALA A 360 12.50 4.72 -22.26
N GLN A 361 13.17 3.56 -22.43
CA GLN A 361 14.61 3.47 -22.22
C GLN A 361 15.32 3.96 -23.48
N PRO A 362 16.39 4.81 -23.37
CA PRO A 362 17.07 5.38 -24.53
C PRO A 362 17.60 4.36 -25.55
N ASP A 363 17.93 3.14 -25.10
CA ASP A 363 18.52 2.09 -25.95
C ASP A 363 17.50 1.31 -26.80
N GLN A 364 16.21 1.34 -26.48
CA GLN A 364 15.19 0.64 -27.28
C GLN A 364 14.78 1.42 -28.54
N ALA A 365 14.84 2.74 -28.50
CA ALA A 365 14.57 3.58 -29.69
C ALA A 365 15.57 3.35 -30.84
N GLN A 366 16.82 2.97 -30.53
CA GLN A 366 17.84 2.67 -31.56
C GLN A 366 17.77 1.25 -32.15
N GLN A 367 17.06 0.33 -31.48
CA GLN A 367 16.89 -1.05 -32.00
C GLN A 367 15.70 -1.19 -32.93
N ASP A 368 14.65 -0.38 -32.76
CA ASP A 368 13.49 -0.38 -33.67
C ASP A 368 13.78 0.36 -34.99
N GLU A 369 14.69 1.35 -35.01
CA GLU A 369 15.16 1.98 -36.24
C GLU A 369 16.15 1.10 -37.06
N LYS A 370 16.68 0.02 -36.45
CA LYS A 370 17.66 -0.88 -37.12
C LYS A 370 17.09 -2.22 -37.55
N ARG A 371 15.77 -2.44 -37.52
CA ARG A 371 15.19 -3.59 -38.20
C ARG A 371 15.11 -3.31 -39.69
N PRO A 372 15.92 -3.94 -40.55
CA PRO A 372 15.70 -3.88 -41.98
C PRO A 372 14.36 -4.55 -42.29
N ASP A 373 13.63 -3.91 -43.19
CA ASP A 373 12.44 -4.44 -43.85
C ASP A 373 12.81 -5.80 -44.52
N GLU A 374 12.61 -6.92 -43.84
CA GLU A 374 12.72 -8.23 -44.50
C GLU A 374 11.46 -8.41 -45.33
N GLY A 375 11.62 -7.95 -46.60
CA GLY A 375 10.64 -8.16 -47.64
C GLY A 375 10.27 -9.62 -47.77
N HIS A 376 9.00 -9.89 -47.81
CA HIS A 376 8.42 -11.12 -48.34
C HIS A 376 8.89 -11.29 -49.80
N GLU A 377 9.74 -12.28 -50.05
CA GLU A 377 9.88 -12.90 -51.34
C GLU A 377 9.54 -14.39 -51.17
N ASP A 378 8.48 -14.77 -51.94
CA ASP A 378 8.03 -16.08 -52.40
C ASP A 378 7.60 -17.15 -51.38
#